data_20152b45a93d6069b5423af25015cabb
#
_entry.id   20152b45a93d6069b5423af25015cabb
#
_cell.length_a   1.000
_cell.length_b   1.000
_cell.length_c   1.000
_cell.angle_alpha   90.00
_cell.angle_beta   90.00
_cell.angle_gamma   90.00
#
_symmetry.space_group_name_H-M   'P 1'
#
loop_
_entity.id
_entity.type
_entity.pdbx_description
1 polymer ?
#
loop_
_entity_poly.entity_id
_entity_poly.type
_entity_poly.pdbx_seq_one_letter_code
_entity_poly.pdbx_strand_id
1 'polypeptide(L)'
;ERVFGAKLEQWARPGRSAAVALVALDKGPQLCDTYGQPVMDQLHCFVGNQWKKHYDTPLHQVVCRLTGSIFVVGSVDTTGPQLAARMQELYEQMPHECITTTGMMHRVQFTMSGAAAGLDEVEAKNWPALYELCDARLRKVQASGGDRIGCAE
;
A
#
# COMPACT_ATOMS: atom_id res chain seq x y z
N GLU A 1 5.38 -10.58 -5.61
CA GLU A 1 5.14 -10.00 -6.93
C GLU A 1 4.43 -10.98 -7.87
N ARG A 2 4.92 -12.24 -8.00
CA ARG A 2 4.28 -13.27 -8.82
C ARG A 2 2.87 -13.60 -8.35
N VAL A 3 2.69 -13.74 -7.04
CA VAL A 3 1.38 -14.07 -6.46
C VAL A 3 0.38 -12.95 -6.74
N PHE A 4 0.83 -11.71 -6.61
CA PHE A 4 -0.03 -10.56 -6.86
C PHE A 4 -0.41 -10.44 -8.33
N GLY A 5 0.56 -10.61 -9.21
CA GLY A 5 0.31 -10.58 -10.66
C GLY A 5 -0.69 -11.64 -11.10
N ALA A 6 -0.56 -12.87 -10.57
CA ALA A 6 -1.49 -13.95 -10.88
C ALA A 6 -2.90 -13.65 -10.37
N LYS A 7 -3.02 -13.07 -9.18
CA LYS A 7 -4.31 -12.63 -8.62
C LYS A 7 -4.95 -11.57 -9.49
N LEU A 8 -4.17 -10.59 -9.92
CA LEU A 8 -4.67 -9.50 -10.75
C LEU A 8 -5.19 -10.03 -12.10
N GLU A 9 -4.45 -10.95 -12.73
CA GLU A 9 -4.88 -11.58 -13.96
C GLU A 9 -6.18 -12.35 -13.79
N GLN A 10 -6.33 -13.04 -12.66
CA GLN A 10 -7.56 -13.73 -12.31
C GLN A 10 -8.74 -12.77 -12.17
N TRP A 11 -8.49 -11.58 -11.66
CA TRP A 11 -9.52 -10.56 -11.46
C TRP A 11 -9.82 -9.77 -12.73
N ALA A 12 -8.89 -9.70 -13.67
CA ALA A 12 -9.03 -8.93 -14.90
C ALA A 12 -9.95 -9.63 -15.90
N ARG A 13 -11.22 -9.70 -15.58
CA ARG A 13 -12.25 -10.31 -16.42
C ARG A 13 -13.20 -9.24 -16.99
N PRO A 14 -13.78 -9.47 -18.18
CA PRO A 14 -14.75 -8.55 -18.74
C PRO A 14 -15.89 -8.29 -17.77
N GLY A 15 -16.23 -7.02 -17.58
CA GLY A 15 -17.32 -6.61 -16.69
C GLY A 15 -16.98 -6.61 -15.20
N ARG A 16 -15.76 -6.99 -14.82
CA ARG A 16 -15.35 -6.97 -13.42
C ARG A 16 -14.34 -5.87 -13.16
N SER A 17 -14.57 -5.05 -12.14
CA SER A 17 -13.64 -4.02 -11.74
C SER A 17 -12.66 -4.56 -10.69
N ALA A 18 -11.46 -4.01 -10.68
CA ALA A 18 -10.47 -4.28 -9.65
C ALA A 18 -9.60 -3.05 -9.51
N ALA A 19 -9.08 -2.83 -8.33
CA ALA A 19 -8.22 -1.70 -8.06
C ALA A 19 -7.02 -2.15 -7.21
N VAL A 20 -5.93 -1.41 -7.34
CA VAL A 20 -4.67 -1.67 -6.64
C VAL A 20 -4.17 -0.37 -6.06
N ALA A 21 -3.57 -0.44 -4.90
CA ALA A 21 -2.90 0.70 -4.29
C ALA A 21 -1.49 0.31 -3.88
N LEU A 22 -0.56 1.23 -4.06
CA LEU A 22 0.78 1.14 -3.50
C LEU A 22 0.83 2.06 -2.28
N VAL A 23 1.35 1.57 -1.18
CA VAL A 23 1.51 2.34 0.05
C VAL A 23 2.95 2.23 0.52
N ALA A 24 3.58 3.36 0.76
CA ALA A 24 4.98 3.40 1.20
C ALA A 24 5.11 4.18 2.50
N LEU A 25 6.02 3.73 3.36
CA LEU A 25 6.40 4.51 4.55
C LEU A 25 7.15 5.77 4.10
N ASP A 26 6.73 6.91 4.62
CA ASP A 26 7.43 8.16 4.38
C ASP A 26 8.76 8.13 5.13
N LYS A 27 9.81 8.62 4.47
CA LYS A 27 11.16 8.71 5.05
C LYS A 27 11.69 7.35 5.54
N GLY A 28 11.36 6.28 4.81
CA GLY A 28 11.83 4.94 5.14
C GLY A 28 13.33 4.82 5.35
N PRO A 29 14.18 5.31 4.41
CA PRO A 29 15.64 5.28 4.60
C PRO A 29 16.11 6.01 5.85
N GLN A 30 15.53 7.18 6.15
CA GLN A 30 15.87 7.95 7.34
C GLN A 30 15.50 7.23 8.62
N LEU A 31 14.34 6.56 8.64
CA LEU A 31 13.92 5.74 9.78
C LEU A 31 14.89 4.58 9.99
N CYS A 32 15.30 3.93 8.90
CA CYS A 32 16.26 2.83 8.97
C CYS A 32 17.61 3.30 9.51
N ASP A 33 18.08 4.46 9.07
CA ASP A 33 19.33 5.04 9.55
C ASP A 33 19.26 5.37 11.05
N THR A 34 18.09 5.82 11.51
CA THR A 34 17.89 6.21 12.92
C THR A 34 17.77 5.01 13.84
N TYR A 35 16.98 4.00 13.44
CA TYR A 35 16.60 2.91 14.33
C TYR A 35 17.23 1.55 13.98
N GLY A 36 17.72 1.37 12.77
CA GLY A 36 18.33 0.12 12.32
C GLY A 36 17.34 -0.87 11.74
N GLN A 37 17.85 -1.88 11.04
CA GLN A 37 17.05 -2.84 10.31
C GLN A 37 16.12 -3.68 11.21
N PRO A 38 16.56 -4.17 12.39
CA PRO A 38 15.66 -4.95 13.25
C PRO A 38 14.40 -4.19 13.67
N VAL A 39 14.51 -2.89 13.93
CA VAL A 39 13.36 -2.04 14.26
C VAL A 39 12.48 -1.87 13.02
N MET A 40 13.08 -1.68 11.85
CA MET A 40 12.34 -1.55 10.61
C MET A 40 11.57 -2.82 10.27
N ASP A 41 12.14 -4.00 10.55
CA ASP A 41 11.44 -5.27 10.32
C ASP A 41 10.17 -5.36 11.18
N GLN A 42 10.24 -4.95 12.45
CA GLN A 42 9.07 -4.90 13.32
C GLN A 42 8.03 -3.88 12.83
N LEU A 43 8.50 -2.72 12.39
CA LEU A 43 7.62 -1.69 11.85
C LEU A 43 6.90 -2.17 10.60
N HIS A 44 7.60 -2.84 9.69
CA HIS A 44 6.99 -3.41 8.48
C HIS A 44 5.92 -4.45 8.82
N CYS A 45 6.19 -5.32 9.80
CA CYS A 45 5.19 -6.29 10.26
C CYS A 45 3.96 -5.60 10.84
N PHE A 46 4.18 -4.58 11.64
CA PHE A 46 3.09 -3.81 12.24
C PHE A 46 2.20 -3.17 11.18
N VAL A 47 2.81 -2.47 10.22
CA VAL A 47 2.08 -1.79 9.13
C VAL A 47 1.34 -2.81 8.27
N GLY A 48 2.01 -3.90 7.89
CA GLY A 48 1.38 -4.95 7.10
C GLY A 48 0.16 -5.54 7.79
N ASN A 49 0.25 -5.77 9.10
CA ASN A 49 -0.86 -6.30 9.88
C ASN A 49 -2.03 -5.31 9.99
N GLN A 50 -1.74 -4.00 10.04
CA GLN A 50 -2.79 -2.98 10.05
C GLN A 50 -3.62 -3.05 8.76
N TRP A 51 -2.96 -3.15 7.60
CA TRP A 51 -3.68 -3.27 6.33
C TRP A 51 -4.40 -4.60 6.20
N LYS A 52 -3.79 -5.71 6.64
CA LYS A 52 -4.40 -7.04 6.57
C LYS A 52 -5.69 -7.15 7.38
N LYS A 53 -5.82 -6.43 8.46
CA LYS A 53 -7.05 -6.42 9.25
C LYS A 53 -8.26 -6.02 8.41
N HIS A 54 -8.05 -5.20 7.40
CA HIS A 54 -9.14 -4.63 6.59
C HIS A 54 -9.21 -5.20 5.18
N TYR A 55 -8.14 -5.81 4.69
CA TYR A 55 -8.01 -6.24 3.29
C TYR A 55 -7.49 -7.66 3.14
N ASP A 56 -7.88 -8.57 4.03
CA ASP A 56 -7.40 -9.95 3.98
C ASP A 56 -8.55 -10.94 3.76
N THR A 57 -9.33 -10.73 2.71
CA THR A 57 -10.33 -11.69 2.23
C THR A 57 -9.75 -12.37 1.01
N PRO A 58 -9.29 -13.64 1.10
CA PRO A 58 -8.47 -14.27 0.04
C PRO A 58 -9.07 -14.27 -1.36
N LEU A 59 -10.40 -14.29 -1.49
CA LEU A 59 -11.05 -14.33 -2.79
C LEU A 59 -11.23 -12.94 -3.42
N HIS A 60 -11.22 -11.88 -2.60
CA HIS A 60 -11.58 -10.54 -3.07
C HIS A 60 -10.54 -9.48 -2.76
N GLN A 61 -9.63 -9.76 -1.85
CA GLN A 61 -8.65 -8.78 -1.39
C GLN A 61 -7.29 -9.45 -1.16
N VAL A 62 -6.25 -8.68 -1.32
CA VAL A 62 -4.89 -9.16 -1.05
C VAL A 62 -4.03 -8.02 -0.55
N VAL A 63 -3.15 -8.33 0.41
CA VAL A 63 -2.14 -7.41 0.91
C VAL A 63 -0.79 -8.11 0.82
N CYS A 64 0.17 -7.47 0.18
CA CYS A 64 1.52 -8.00 0.04
C CYS A 64 2.55 -6.91 0.30
N ARG A 65 3.68 -7.29 0.85
CA ARG A 65 4.84 -6.42 0.88
C ARG A 65 5.59 -6.61 -0.44
N LEU A 66 5.86 -5.52 -1.15
CA LEU A 66 6.49 -5.59 -2.46
C LEU A 66 8.01 -5.61 -2.32
N THR A 67 8.57 -4.53 -1.81
CA THR A 67 10.01 -4.38 -1.57
C THR A 67 10.24 -3.22 -0.61
N GLY A 68 11.30 -3.29 0.18
CA GLY A 68 11.60 -2.23 1.14
C GLY A 68 10.40 -1.91 2.03
N SER A 69 9.98 -0.65 2.01
CA SER A 69 8.84 -0.17 2.81
C SER A 69 7.57 0.02 1.98
N ILE A 70 7.43 -0.68 0.86
CA ILE A 70 6.29 -0.56 -0.04
C ILE A 70 5.37 -1.77 0.10
N PHE A 71 4.08 -1.50 0.30
CA PHE A 71 3.02 -2.50 0.39
C PHE A 71 2.07 -2.35 -0.78
N VAL A 72 1.48 -3.45 -1.20
CA VAL A 72 0.47 -3.48 -2.26
C VAL A 72 -0.84 -3.97 -1.66
N VAL A 73 -1.91 -3.24 -1.90
CA VAL A 73 -3.26 -3.64 -1.52
C VAL A 73 -4.09 -3.76 -2.79
N GLY A 74 -4.73 -4.91 -2.97
CA GLY A 74 -5.60 -5.13 -4.12
C GLY A 74 -7.00 -5.48 -3.66
N SER A 75 -8.00 -5.03 -4.41
CA SER A 75 -9.40 -5.34 -4.11
C SER A 75 -10.18 -5.48 -5.41
N VAL A 76 -11.00 -6.52 -5.47
CA VAL A 76 -11.90 -6.76 -6.61
C VAL A 76 -13.23 -6.05 -6.39
N ASP A 77 -13.94 -5.79 -7.48
CA ASP A 77 -15.22 -5.09 -7.49
C ASP A 77 -15.13 -3.69 -6.85
N THR A 78 -13.99 -3.02 -7.09
CA THR A 78 -13.67 -1.71 -6.51
C THR A 78 -13.00 -0.87 -7.59
N THR A 79 -13.33 0.41 -7.64
CA THR A 79 -12.64 1.36 -8.54
C THR A 79 -11.44 1.98 -7.80
N GLY A 80 -10.54 2.61 -8.56
CA GLY A 80 -9.40 3.32 -7.97
C GLY A 80 -9.81 4.35 -6.95
N PRO A 81 -10.72 5.28 -7.29
CA PRO A 81 -11.22 6.28 -6.32
C PRO A 81 -11.86 5.67 -5.08
N GLN A 82 -12.64 4.60 -5.24
CA GLN A 82 -13.26 3.92 -4.10
C GLN A 82 -12.22 3.32 -3.16
N LEU A 83 -11.20 2.65 -3.72
CA LEU A 83 -10.14 2.06 -2.93
C LEU A 83 -9.34 3.14 -2.20
N ALA A 84 -8.98 4.22 -2.90
CA ALA A 84 -8.23 5.32 -2.31
C ALA A 84 -9.00 5.99 -1.17
N ALA A 85 -10.29 6.25 -1.36
CA ALA A 85 -11.13 6.86 -0.32
C ALA A 85 -11.23 5.96 0.91
N ARG A 86 -11.44 4.67 0.71
CA ARG A 86 -11.53 3.71 1.82
C ARG A 86 -10.20 3.59 2.56
N MET A 87 -9.11 3.53 1.83
CA MET A 87 -7.78 3.43 2.45
C MET A 87 -7.40 4.71 3.20
N GLN A 88 -7.75 5.88 2.67
CA GLN A 88 -7.54 7.15 3.37
C GLN A 88 -8.29 7.17 4.69
N GLU A 89 -9.54 6.73 4.68
CA GLU A 89 -10.38 6.63 5.88
C GLU A 89 -9.75 5.70 6.92
N LEU A 90 -9.29 4.53 6.49
CA LEU A 90 -8.62 3.57 7.37
C LEU A 90 -7.28 4.09 7.87
N TYR A 91 -6.54 4.79 7.01
CA TYR A 91 -5.27 5.38 7.38
C TYR A 91 -5.44 6.41 8.49
N GLU A 92 -6.47 7.23 8.41
CA GLU A 92 -6.75 8.23 9.44
C GLU A 92 -7.12 7.60 10.80
N GLN A 93 -7.69 6.40 10.76
CA GLN A 93 -8.12 5.70 11.96
C GLN A 93 -7.07 4.80 12.58
N MET A 94 -6.05 4.38 11.81
CA MET A 94 -5.05 3.46 12.31
C MET A 94 -3.99 4.18 13.17
N PRO A 95 -3.30 3.46 14.06
CA PRO A 95 -2.19 4.04 14.80
C PRO A 95 -1.04 4.44 13.88
N HIS A 96 -0.47 5.62 14.08
CA HIS A 96 0.72 6.09 13.36
C HIS A 96 1.97 6.00 14.23
N GLU A 97 1.97 5.10 15.16
CA GLU A 97 3.07 4.88 16.09
C GLU A 97 3.19 3.38 16.34
N CYS A 98 4.41 2.89 16.31
CA CYS A 98 4.71 1.50 16.59
C CYS A 98 5.71 1.43 17.75
N ILE A 99 5.43 0.57 18.73
CA ILE A 99 6.36 0.30 19.82
C ILE A 99 7.12 -0.97 19.48
N THR A 100 8.42 -0.86 19.27
CA THR A 100 9.27 -2.01 18.98
C THR A 100 9.99 -2.47 20.22
N THR A 101 10.26 -3.76 20.32
CA THR A 101 10.87 -4.38 21.49
C THR A 101 12.20 -5.04 21.19
N THR A 102 12.74 -4.87 20.01
CA THR A 102 14.04 -5.44 19.62
C THR A 102 15.16 -4.64 20.29
N GLY A 103 15.84 -5.26 21.24
CA GLY A 103 16.88 -4.58 22.03
C GLY A 103 16.25 -3.60 22.99
N MET A 104 16.46 -2.30 22.72
CA MET A 104 15.78 -1.24 23.48
C MET A 104 14.36 -1.05 22.95
N MET A 105 13.45 -0.63 23.82
CA MET A 105 12.12 -0.26 23.42
C MET A 105 12.16 1.08 22.69
N HIS A 106 11.65 1.11 21.46
CA HIS A 106 11.54 2.33 20.65
C HIS A 106 10.09 2.63 20.35
N ARG A 107 9.75 3.90 20.44
CA ARG A 107 8.44 4.40 20.02
C ARG A 107 8.64 5.11 18.69
N VAL A 108 8.30 4.42 17.63
CA VAL A 108 8.53 4.91 16.24
C VAL A 108 7.26 5.54 15.71
N GLN A 109 7.31 6.84 15.46
CA GLN A 109 6.24 7.56 14.78
C GLN A 109 6.50 7.51 13.28
N PHE A 110 5.45 7.33 12.49
CA PHE A 110 5.58 7.22 11.05
C PHE A 110 4.35 7.78 10.33
N THR A 111 4.56 8.16 9.07
CA THR A 111 3.47 8.48 8.15
C THR A 111 3.62 7.62 6.91
N MET A 112 2.56 7.54 6.12
CA MET A 112 2.56 6.78 4.89
C MET A 112 2.01 7.62 3.74
N SER A 113 2.50 7.34 2.54
CA SER A 113 1.94 7.88 1.31
C SER A 113 1.43 6.73 0.48
N GLY A 114 0.29 6.90 -0.17
CA GLY A 114 -0.27 5.86 -1.00
C GLY A 114 -0.96 6.43 -2.21
N ALA A 115 -1.13 5.57 -3.22
CA ALA A 115 -1.85 5.92 -4.42
C ALA A 115 -2.53 4.69 -4.98
N ALA A 116 -3.76 4.86 -5.48
CA ALA A 116 -4.56 3.79 -6.04
C ALA A 116 -4.85 4.03 -7.52
N ALA A 117 -5.09 2.95 -8.24
CA ALA A 117 -5.54 2.99 -9.62
C ALA A 117 -6.41 1.76 -9.88
N GLY A 118 -7.37 1.90 -10.80
CA GLY A 118 -8.22 0.79 -11.20
C GLY A 118 -7.80 0.21 -12.55
N LEU A 119 -8.17 -1.04 -12.79
CA LEU A 119 -7.91 -1.69 -14.08
C LEU A 119 -8.57 -0.97 -15.26
N ASP A 120 -9.67 -0.26 -15.01
CA ASP A 120 -10.35 0.52 -16.03
C ASP A 120 -9.56 1.74 -16.51
N GLU A 121 -8.53 2.13 -15.74
CA GLU A 121 -7.70 3.30 -16.07
C GLU A 121 -6.48 2.96 -16.92
N VAL A 122 -6.24 1.69 -17.22
CA VAL A 122 -5.10 1.26 -18.05
C VAL A 122 -5.58 0.46 -19.24
N GLU A 123 -4.94 0.66 -20.42
CA GLU A 123 -5.30 -0.07 -21.62
C GLU A 123 -4.88 -1.53 -21.54
N ALA A 124 -3.63 -1.77 -21.18
CA ALA A 124 -3.13 -3.12 -20.95
C ALA A 124 -3.56 -3.58 -19.57
N LYS A 125 -4.62 -4.35 -19.47
CA LYS A 125 -5.18 -4.82 -18.20
C LYS A 125 -4.24 -5.82 -17.50
N ASN A 126 -3.03 -5.38 -17.17
CA ASN A 126 -2.02 -6.22 -16.55
C ASN A 126 -1.33 -5.49 -15.39
N TRP A 127 -0.57 -6.25 -14.61
CA TRP A 127 0.11 -5.74 -13.44
C TRP A 127 1.16 -4.66 -13.75
N PRO A 128 2.06 -4.87 -14.75
CA PRO A 128 3.07 -3.83 -15.04
C PRO A 128 2.48 -2.46 -15.38
N ALA A 129 1.43 -2.43 -16.18
CA ALA A 129 0.78 -1.16 -16.58
C ALA A 129 0.14 -0.49 -15.36
N LEU A 130 -0.55 -1.28 -14.53
CA LEU A 130 -1.21 -0.77 -13.34
C LEU A 130 -0.19 -0.29 -12.30
N TYR A 131 0.91 -1.03 -12.15
CA TYR A 131 2.00 -0.65 -11.26
C TYR A 131 2.60 0.70 -11.65
N GLU A 132 2.88 0.90 -12.95
CA GLU A 132 3.43 2.17 -13.43
C GLU A 132 2.52 3.35 -13.11
N LEU A 133 1.22 3.19 -13.29
CA LEU A 133 0.25 4.25 -12.98
C LEU A 133 0.22 4.54 -11.47
N CYS A 134 0.17 3.50 -10.66
CA CYS A 134 0.18 3.66 -9.21
C CYS A 134 1.48 4.29 -8.71
N ASP A 135 2.62 3.87 -9.27
CA ASP A 135 3.93 4.40 -8.89
C ASP A 135 4.04 5.89 -9.23
N ALA A 136 3.57 6.29 -10.43
CA ALA A 136 3.58 7.69 -10.83
C ALA A 136 2.74 8.55 -9.88
N ARG A 137 1.56 8.06 -9.52
CA ARG A 137 0.67 8.75 -8.57
C ARG A 137 1.26 8.81 -7.17
N LEU A 138 1.89 7.72 -6.74
CA LEU A 138 2.55 7.66 -5.44
C LEU A 138 3.66 8.71 -5.34
N ARG A 139 4.47 8.84 -6.38
CA ARG A 139 5.53 9.85 -6.42
C ARG A 139 4.97 11.27 -6.31
N LYS A 140 3.83 11.55 -6.93
CA LYS A 140 3.17 12.85 -6.82
C LYS A 140 2.70 13.11 -5.39
N VAL A 141 2.13 12.11 -4.74
CA VAL A 141 1.71 12.22 -3.34
C VAL A 141 2.91 12.51 -2.45
N GLN A 142 4.00 11.78 -2.63
CA GLN A 142 5.23 11.98 -1.87
C GLN A 142 5.82 13.37 -2.11
N ALA A 143 5.83 13.84 -3.35
CA ALA A 143 6.34 15.18 -3.70
C ALA A 143 5.50 16.31 -3.10
N SER A 144 4.21 16.08 -2.87
CA SER A 144 3.32 17.07 -2.29
C SER A 144 3.25 17.03 -0.76
N GLY A 145 4.15 16.29 -0.12
CA GLY A 145 4.24 16.24 1.33
C GLY A 145 3.97 14.89 1.97
N GLY A 146 3.40 13.95 1.22
CA GLY A 146 3.07 12.62 1.74
C GLY A 146 1.93 12.63 2.74
N ASP A 147 1.92 11.65 3.64
CA ASP A 147 0.97 11.52 4.74
C ASP A 147 -0.49 11.47 4.26
N ARG A 148 -0.74 10.83 3.15
CA ARG A 148 -2.09 10.65 2.62
C ARG A 148 -2.15 9.56 1.55
N ILE A 149 -3.36 9.10 1.28
CA ILE A 149 -3.61 8.12 0.21
C ILE A 149 -4.56 8.76 -0.79
N GLY A 150 -4.14 8.79 -2.07
CA GLY A 150 -4.94 9.40 -3.13
C GLY A 150 -5.00 8.53 -4.37
N CYS A 151 -5.76 8.98 -5.35
CA CYS A 151 -5.83 8.29 -6.64
C CYS A 151 -5.81 9.24 -7.83
N ALA A 152 -5.89 10.52 -7.60
CA ALA A 152 -5.89 11.50 -8.66
C ALA A 152 -4.55 12.23 -8.78
N GLU A 153 -4.35 12.91 -9.88
CA GLU A 153 -3.17 13.73 -10.12
C GLU A 153 -3.05 14.89 -9.12
#